data_32dded56999656cc24e57f67e0c2da66
#
_entry.id   32dded56999656cc24e57f67e0c2da66
#
_cell.length_a   1.000
_cell.length_b   1.000
_cell.length_c   1.000
_cell.angle_alpha   90.00
_cell.angle_beta   90.00
_cell.angle_gamma   90.00
#
_symmetry.space_group_name_H-M   'P 1'
#
loop_
_entity.id
_entity.type
_entity.pdbx_description
1 polymer ?
#
loop_
_entity_poly.entity_id
_entity_poly.type
_entity_poly.pdbx_seq_one_letter_code
_entity_poly.pdbx_strand_id
1 'polypeptide(L)'
;MDADANSNNDEPNEDADSETVVRRDRFSGGPAREFLSSLTGDSRIFAADLAVDRAHVVMLAEQGIIGDDVAGEILAALDAIDSAGHSDLPDGEDVHEAIESAVIDRVGPDGGKMHTARSRNDEVATCIRYRLREDLLEAAETTLALRESLLEAAAEHTETVMAGYTHLQPAQPTTVGHYLASYAAAVGRDTARLLDAYDRTNASPLGGAAFAGTPFDIDRERTAELLGFDRVVDNAMDAASARDFLAEATAGLAIHATTLSGLAEDIVVFANKGYVDLSDDYSSTSSIMPQKKNPDT
;
A
#
# COMPACT_ATOMS: atom_id res chain seq x y z
N MET A 1 -13.00 -43.97 -61.82
CA MET A 1 -14.04 -44.25 -60.83
C MET A 1 -13.48 -43.75 -59.53
N ASP A 2 -13.80 -42.70 -59.32
CA ASP A 2 -14.54 -41.62 -58.82
C ASP A 2 -13.82 -41.00 -57.61
N ALA A 3 -13.33 -39.81 -57.86
CA ALA A 3 -12.81 -38.91 -56.84
C ALA A 3 -14.02 -38.17 -56.25
N ASP A 4 -14.19 -38.20 -54.94
CA ASP A 4 -15.06 -37.26 -54.22
C ASP A 4 -14.18 -36.22 -53.53
N ALA A 5 -14.21 -35.02 -54.08
CA ALA A 5 -13.70 -33.81 -53.48
C ALA A 5 -14.71 -33.32 -52.45
N ASN A 6 -14.29 -33.31 -51.17
CA ASN A 6 -15.05 -32.66 -50.11
C ASN A 6 -14.47 -31.25 -49.95
N SER A 7 -15.20 -30.26 -50.50
CA SER A 7 -14.92 -28.82 -50.31
C SER A 7 -15.41 -28.42 -48.93
N ASN A 8 -14.53 -28.28 -47.94
CA ASN A 8 -14.83 -27.53 -46.76
C ASN A 8 -14.86 -26.04 -47.09
N ASN A 9 -16.04 -25.47 -47.08
CA ASN A 9 -16.23 -24.02 -46.96
C ASN A 9 -15.79 -23.58 -45.56
N ASP A 10 -14.61 -23.00 -45.48
CA ASP A 10 -14.25 -22.12 -44.38
C ASP A 10 -15.02 -20.80 -44.55
N GLU A 11 -16.20 -20.72 -43.96
CA GLU A 11 -16.81 -19.41 -43.70
C GLU A 11 -15.98 -18.71 -42.61
N PRO A 12 -15.59 -17.43 -42.77
CA PRO A 12 -14.94 -16.71 -41.71
C PRO A 12 -15.93 -16.55 -40.54
N ASN A 13 -15.51 -16.96 -39.37
CA ASN A 13 -16.25 -16.79 -38.14
C ASN A 13 -16.32 -15.29 -37.81
N GLU A 14 -17.51 -14.69 -37.98
CA GLU A 14 -17.77 -13.24 -37.74
C GLU A 14 -17.82 -12.91 -36.21
N ASP A 15 -17.58 -13.87 -35.31
CA ASP A 15 -17.63 -13.66 -33.87
C ASP A 15 -16.27 -13.24 -33.23
N ALA A 16 -15.25 -12.90 -34.05
CA ALA A 16 -13.90 -12.62 -33.56
C ALA A 16 -13.69 -11.16 -33.07
N ASP A 17 -14.71 -10.30 -33.08
CA ASP A 17 -14.57 -8.84 -32.87
C ASP A 17 -14.98 -8.37 -31.45
N SER A 18 -15.18 -9.25 -30.47
CA SER A 18 -15.47 -8.85 -29.08
C SER A 18 -14.35 -9.23 -28.08
N GLU A 19 -13.17 -9.58 -28.57
CA GLU A 19 -12.04 -9.84 -27.69
C GLU A 19 -11.54 -8.55 -27.04
N THR A 20 -11.56 -8.51 -25.71
CA THR A 20 -10.97 -7.42 -24.92
C THR A 20 -9.49 -7.25 -25.28
N VAL A 21 -9.03 -6.00 -25.39
CA VAL A 21 -7.64 -5.64 -25.75
C VAL A 21 -6.63 -6.29 -24.79
N VAL A 22 -7.06 -6.56 -23.56
CA VAL A 22 -6.22 -7.07 -22.45
C VAL A 22 -5.97 -8.58 -22.54
N ARG A 23 -6.90 -9.35 -23.15
CA ARG A 23 -6.84 -10.81 -23.08
C ARG A 23 -7.27 -11.48 -24.38
N ARG A 24 -6.50 -12.49 -24.79
CA ARG A 24 -6.90 -13.41 -25.85
C ARG A 24 -7.51 -14.67 -25.23
N ASP A 25 -8.50 -15.29 -25.88
CA ASP A 25 -9.22 -16.47 -25.39
C ASP A 25 -8.34 -17.58 -24.84
N ARG A 26 -7.19 -17.86 -25.47
CA ARG A 26 -6.28 -18.92 -25.02
C ARG A 26 -5.64 -18.69 -23.66
N PHE A 27 -5.73 -17.46 -23.10
CA PHE A 27 -5.19 -17.09 -21.79
C PHE A 27 -6.27 -16.72 -20.78
N SER A 28 -7.54 -16.81 -21.16
CA SER A 28 -8.67 -16.26 -20.41
C SER A 28 -9.20 -17.13 -19.28
N GLY A 29 -8.57 -18.24 -18.93
CA GLY A 29 -9.15 -19.09 -17.90
C GLY A 29 -8.26 -20.23 -17.42
N GLY A 30 -8.86 -21.06 -16.60
CA GLY A 30 -8.29 -22.30 -16.09
C GLY A 30 -7.77 -22.21 -14.64
N PRO A 31 -7.38 -23.35 -14.05
CA PRO A 31 -7.02 -23.44 -12.63
C PRO A 31 -5.82 -22.56 -12.23
N ALA A 32 -4.93 -22.26 -13.18
CA ALA A 32 -3.77 -21.42 -12.90
C ALA A 32 -4.18 -19.97 -12.62
N ARG A 33 -5.18 -19.44 -13.32
CA ARG A 33 -5.70 -18.08 -13.11
C ARG A 33 -6.35 -17.96 -11.74
N GLU A 34 -7.23 -18.89 -11.38
CA GLU A 34 -7.88 -18.90 -10.06
C GLU A 34 -6.85 -18.95 -8.94
N PHE A 35 -5.81 -19.80 -9.11
CA PHE A 35 -4.72 -19.91 -8.14
C PHE A 35 -3.87 -18.64 -8.02
N LEU A 36 -3.65 -17.92 -9.13
CA LEU A 36 -2.79 -16.74 -9.18
C LEU A 36 -3.55 -15.44 -8.89
N SER A 37 -4.89 -15.45 -8.87
CA SER A 37 -5.68 -14.23 -8.66
C SER A 37 -5.40 -13.61 -7.30
N SER A 38 -5.08 -12.32 -7.30
CA SER A 38 -4.91 -11.48 -6.11
C SER A 38 -6.08 -10.53 -5.87
N LEU A 39 -7.05 -10.46 -6.77
CA LEU A 39 -8.13 -9.45 -6.79
C LEU A 39 -8.79 -9.24 -5.42
N THR A 40 -9.10 -10.32 -4.70
CA THR A 40 -9.72 -10.21 -3.36
C THR A 40 -8.81 -9.51 -2.35
N GLY A 41 -7.49 -9.72 -2.43
CA GLY A 41 -6.48 -9.11 -1.56
C GLY A 41 -6.15 -7.66 -1.94
N ASP A 42 -6.43 -7.27 -3.18
CA ASP A 42 -6.01 -6.00 -3.75
C ASP A 42 -6.91 -4.82 -3.36
N SER A 43 -7.96 -5.05 -2.56
CA SER A 43 -8.86 -3.98 -2.08
C SER A 43 -8.11 -2.80 -1.45
N ARG A 44 -6.95 -3.02 -0.83
CA ARG A 44 -6.12 -1.96 -0.23
C ARG A 44 -5.43 -1.06 -1.24
N ILE A 45 -5.18 -1.52 -2.45
CA ILE A 45 -4.53 -0.74 -3.51
C ILE A 45 -5.51 -0.23 -4.57
N PHE A 46 -6.79 -0.55 -4.47
CA PHE A 46 -7.83 -0.13 -5.41
C PHE A 46 -7.87 1.39 -5.63
N ALA A 47 -7.91 2.18 -4.56
CA ALA A 47 -7.90 3.64 -4.66
C ALA A 47 -6.59 4.19 -5.23
N ALA A 48 -5.46 3.53 -4.92
CA ALA A 48 -4.16 3.89 -5.45
C ALA A 48 -4.10 3.64 -6.96
N ASP A 49 -4.66 2.53 -7.42
CA ASP A 49 -4.70 2.19 -8.84
C ASP A 49 -5.55 3.18 -9.65
N LEU A 50 -6.74 3.51 -9.17
CA LEU A 50 -7.58 4.55 -9.78
C LEU A 50 -6.86 5.91 -9.85
N ALA A 51 -6.07 6.28 -8.84
CA ALA A 51 -5.29 7.51 -8.85
C ALA A 51 -4.18 7.45 -9.90
N VAL A 52 -3.47 6.32 -10.00
CA VAL A 52 -2.41 6.08 -10.98
C VAL A 52 -2.99 6.09 -12.40
N ASP A 53 -4.13 5.44 -12.63
CA ASP A 53 -4.83 5.43 -13.90
C ASP A 53 -5.23 6.83 -14.34
N ARG A 54 -5.86 7.61 -13.45
CA ARG A 54 -6.24 9.00 -13.75
C ARG A 54 -5.03 9.86 -14.12
N ALA A 55 -3.95 9.78 -13.35
CA ALA A 55 -2.74 10.54 -13.62
C ALA A 55 -2.11 10.16 -14.98
N HIS A 56 -2.09 8.87 -15.28
CA HIS A 56 -1.56 8.37 -16.55
C HIS A 56 -2.42 8.82 -17.74
N VAL A 57 -3.74 8.71 -17.67
CA VAL A 57 -4.67 9.14 -18.72
C VAL A 57 -4.56 10.65 -18.97
N VAL A 58 -4.47 11.46 -17.92
CA VAL A 58 -4.27 12.91 -18.06
C VAL A 58 -2.96 13.19 -18.80
N MET A 59 -1.87 12.55 -18.42
CA MET A 59 -0.58 12.72 -19.11
C MET A 59 -0.64 12.27 -20.57
N LEU A 60 -1.28 11.14 -20.87
CA LEU A 60 -1.44 10.67 -22.26
C LEU A 60 -2.17 11.68 -23.13
N ALA A 61 -3.20 12.35 -22.60
CA ALA A 61 -3.93 13.40 -23.30
C ALA A 61 -3.07 14.67 -23.46
N GLU A 62 -2.42 15.14 -22.39
CA GLU A 62 -1.53 16.31 -22.43
C GLU A 62 -0.38 16.14 -23.41
N GLN A 63 0.13 14.91 -23.59
CA GLN A 63 1.16 14.57 -24.58
C GLN A 63 0.58 14.31 -26.00
N GLY A 64 -0.75 14.37 -26.18
CA GLY A 64 -1.39 14.12 -27.46
C GLY A 64 -1.29 12.66 -27.94
N ILE A 65 -1.01 11.72 -27.04
CA ILE A 65 -0.93 10.28 -27.33
C ILE A 65 -2.34 9.70 -27.50
N ILE A 66 -3.31 10.19 -26.72
CA ILE A 66 -4.74 9.91 -26.88
C ILE A 66 -5.51 11.22 -27.05
N GLY A 67 -6.67 11.16 -27.68
CA GLY A 67 -7.51 12.36 -27.86
C GLY A 67 -8.23 12.76 -26.57
N ASP A 68 -8.46 14.06 -26.39
CA ASP A 68 -9.14 14.62 -25.21
C ASP A 68 -10.52 14.01 -24.96
N ASP A 69 -11.28 13.73 -26.03
CA ASP A 69 -12.61 13.10 -25.92
C ASP A 69 -12.51 11.71 -25.29
N VAL A 70 -11.57 10.89 -25.77
CA VAL A 70 -11.33 9.53 -25.23
C VAL A 70 -10.83 9.60 -23.80
N ALA A 71 -9.91 10.52 -23.49
CA ALA A 71 -9.44 10.72 -22.13
C ALA A 71 -10.58 11.10 -21.17
N GLY A 72 -11.47 12.01 -21.61
CA GLY A 72 -12.65 12.41 -20.85
C GLY A 72 -13.60 11.23 -20.56
N GLU A 73 -13.84 10.36 -21.55
CA GLU A 73 -14.68 9.17 -21.39
C GLU A 73 -14.04 8.17 -20.41
N ILE A 74 -12.73 7.93 -20.49
CA ILE A 74 -11.99 7.04 -19.58
C ILE A 74 -12.03 7.61 -18.15
N LEU A 75 -11.75 8.90 -17.97
CA LEU A 75 -11.78 9.53 -16.64
C LEU A 75 -13.17 9.46 -16.00
N ALA A 76 -14.24 9.68 -16.79
CA ALA A 76 -15.61 9.54 -16.31
C ALA A 76 -15.94 8.08 -15.93
N ALA A 77 -15.40 7.10 -16.66
CA ALA A 77 -15.55 5.69 -16.33
C ALA A 77 -14.83 5.34 -15.02
N LEU A 78 -13.59 5.84 -14.82
CA LEU A 78 -12.83 5.66 -13.57
C LEU A 78 -13.57 6.28 -12.36
N ASP A 79 -14.20 7.43 -12.51
CA ASP A 79 -15.00 8.05 -11.44
C ASP A 79 -16.27 7.22 -11.11
N ALA A 80 -16.88 6.62 -12.12
CA ALA A 80 -18.01 5.71 -11.90
C ALA A 80 -17.59 4.41 -11.20
N ILE A 81 -16.40 3.88 -11.53
CA ILE A 81 -15.83 2.68 -10.89
C ILE A 81 -15.48 2.98 -9.43
N ASP A 82 -14.85 4.13 -9.16
CA ASP A 82 -14.54 4.58 -7.80
C ASP A 82 -15.79 4.66 -6.93
N SER A 83 -16.86 5.27 -7.47
CA SER A 83 -18.15 5.40 -6.79
C SER A 83 -18.84 4.07 -6.54
N ALA A 84 -18.66 3.06 -7.40
CA ALA A 84 -19.21 1.72 -7.24
C ALA A 84 -18.42 0.89 -6.21
N GLY A 85 -17.10 1.10 -6.14
CA GLY A 85 -16.20 0.45 -5.19
C GLY A 85 -15.64 -0.89 -5.69
N HIS A 86 -14.61 -1.36 -4.99
CA HIS A 86 -13.87 -2.58 -5.32
C HIS A 86 -14.74 -3.84 -5.48
N SER A 87 -15.81 -3.98 -4.69
CA SER A 87 -16.70 -5.15 -4.73
C SER A 87 -17.50 -5.29 -6.01
N ASP A 88 -17.64 -4.21 -6.80
CA ASP A 88 -18.40 -4.17 -8.03
C ASP A 88 -17.53 -4.36 -9.28
N LEU A 89 -16.23 -4.59 -9.10
CA LEU A 89 -15.33 -4.90 -10.20
C LEU A 89 -15.67 -6.24 -10.86
N PRO A 90 -15.50 -6.35 -12.19
CA PRO A 90 -15.58 -7.64 -12.86
C PRO A 90 -14.48 -8.59 -12.39
N ASP A 91 -14.64 -9.87 -12.71
CA ASP A 91 -13.61 -10.88 -12.42
C ASP A 91 -12.30 -10.55 -13.16
N GLY A 92 -11.18 -10.69 -12.44
CA GLY A 92 -9.83 -10.36 -12.94
C GLY A 92 -8.74 -11.18 -12.27
N GLU A 93 -7.55 -11.19 -12.86
CA GLU A 93 -6.36 -11.77 -12.22
C GLU A 93 -5.95 -10.92 -11.01
N ASP A 94 -6.06 -9.59 -11.16
CA ASP A 94 -5.75 -8.59 -10.16
C ASP A 94 -6.67 -7.36 -10.32
N VAL A 95 -6.53 -6.37 -9.44
CA VAL A 95 -7.32 -5.13 -9.46
C VAL A 95 -7.06 -4.32 -10.73
N HIS A 96 -5.86 -4.32 -11.26
CA HIS A 96 -5.46 -3.56 -12.45
C HIS A 96 -6.21 -4.06 -13.68
N GLU A 97 -6.24 -5.39 -13.91
CA GLU A 97 -7.00 -5.99 -14.99
C GLU A 97 -8.50 -5.76 -14.84
N ALA A 98 -9.00 -5.87 -13.61
CA ALA A 98 -10.41 -5.70 -13.32
C ALA A 98 -10.88 -4.25 -13.59
N ILE A 99 -10.08 -3.23 -13.20
CA ILE A 99 -10.38 -1.82 -13.49
C ILE A 99 -10.32 -1.56 -15.00
N GLU A 100 -9.26 -2.00 -15.70
CA GLU A 100 -9.14 -1.83 -17.15
C GLU A 100 -10.32 -2.49 -17.89
N SER A 101 -10.71 -3.70 -17.52
CA SER A 101 -11.88 -4.39 -18.06
C SER A 101 -13.16 -3.60 -17.81
N ALA A 102 -13.36 -3.08 -16.60
CA ALA A 102 -14.51 -2.26 -16.25
C ALA A 102 -14.57 -0.93 -17.03
N VAL A 103 -13.42 -0.33 -17.35
CA VAL A 103 -13.34 0.86 -18.23
C VAL A 103 -13.71 0.48 -19.65
N ILE A 104 -13.17 -0.61 -20.19
CA ILE A 104 -13.48 -1.08 -21.55
C ILE A 104 -14.98 -1.42 -21.70
N ASP A 105 -15.59 -2.04 -20.70
CA ASP A 105 -17.01 -2.35 -20.70
C ASP A 105 -17.90 -1.09 -20.78
N ARG A 106 -17.43 0.03 -20.24
CA ARG A 106 -18.18 1.31 -20.24
C ARG A 106 -17.91 2.17 -21.46
N VAL A 107 -16.67 2.26 -21.90
CA VAL A 107 -16.19 3.16 -22.98
C VAL A 107 -16.15 2.45 -24.33
N GLY A 108 -16.05 1.12 -24.31
CA GLY A 108 -15.77 0.32 -25.50
C GLY A 108 -14.26 0.16 -25.75
N PRO A 109 -13.83 -0.27 -26.95
CA PRO A 109 -12.43 -0.59 -27.26
C PRO A 109 -11.46 0.58 -27.01
N ASP A 110 -11.92 1.82 -27.10
CA ASP A 110 -11.11 3.01 -26.83
C ASP A 110 -10.71 3.13 -25.35
N GLY A 111 -11.45 2.50 -24.43
CA GLY A 111 -11.10 2.41 -23.02
C GLY A 111 -9.74 1.75 -22.79
N GLY A 112 -9.36 0.76 -23.59
CA GLY A 112 -8.06 0.09 -23.52
C GLY A 112 -6.86 1.00 -23.83
N LYS A 113 -7.08 2.19 -24.41
CA LYS A 113 -6.02 3.18 -24.65
C LYS A 113 -5.42 3.71 -23.35
N MET A 114 -6.09 3.57 -22.21
CA MET A 114 -5.54 3.92 -20.90
C MET A 114 -4.24 3.15 -20.57
N HIS A 115 -4.04 1.96 -21.15
CA HIS A 115 -2.85 1.14 -20.96
C HIS A 115 -1.68 1.53 -21.87
N THR A 116 -1.85 2.52 -22.76
CA THR A 116 -0.80 2.92 -23.71
C THR A 116 0.47 3.36 -22.98
N ALA A 117 1.63 2.89 -23.47
CA ALA A 117 2.96 3.23 -22.96
C ALA A 117 3.23 2.78 -21.50
N ARG A 118 2.44 1.88 -20.95
CA ARG A 118 2.53 1.36 -19.57
C ARG A 118 2.68 -0.17 -19.60
N SER A 119 3.22 -0.71 -18.52
CA SER A 119 3.19 -2.14 -18.19
C SER A 119 2.58 -2.32 -16.82
N ARG A 120 2.04 -3.49 -16.55
CA ARG A 120 1.63 -3.83 -15.19
C ARG A 120 2.78 -3.76 -14.18
N ASN A 121 4.04 -3.94 -14.61
CA ASN A 121 5.20 -3.90 -13.73
C ASN A 121 5.43 -2.53 -13.09
N ASP A 122 5.45 -1.45 -13.87
CA ASP A 122 5.61 -0.08 -13.34
C ASP A 122 4.33 0.46 -12.70
N GLU A 123 3.16 0.03 -13.17
CA GLU A 123 1.85 0.31 -12.56
C GLU A 123 1.76 -0.23 -11.14
N VAL A 124 1.96 -1.53 -10.92
CA VAL A 124 1.98 -2.18 -9.60
C VAL A 124 3.00 -1.51 -8.67
N ALA A 125 4.22 -1.24 -9.17
CA ALA A 125 5.25 -0.58 -8.39
C ALA A 125 4.80 0.81 -7.92
N THR A 126 4.08 1.54 -8.79
CA THR A 126 3.57 2.88 -8.49
C THR A 126 2.44 2.82 -7.46
N CYS A 127 1.48 1.93 -7.63
CA CYS A 127 0.34 1.76 -6.72
C CYS A 127 0.81 1.39 -5.31
N ILE A 128 1.77 0.47 -5.20
CA ILE A 128 2.34 0.08 -3.91
C ILE A 128 3.04 1.27 -3.24
N ARG A 129 3.87 2.03 -3.97
CA ARG A 129 4.54 3.21 -3.41
C ARG A 129 3.54 4.30 -3.03
N TYR A 130 2.53 4.53 -3.88
CA TYR A 130 1.48 5.52 -3.62
C TYR A 130 0.75 5.21 -2.31
N ARG A 131 0.29 3.97 -2.13
CA ARG A 131 -0.39 3.54 -0.91
C ARG A 131 0.52 3.54 0.32
N LEU A 132 1.73 3.01 0.18
CA LEU A 132 2.68 2.91 1.29
C LEU A 132 3.07 4.27 1.86
N ARG A 133 3.11 5.35 1.04
CA ARG A 133 3.33 6.71 1.55
C ARG A 133 2.30 7.12 2.58
N GLU A 134 1.02 6.84 2.31
CA GLU A 134 -0.08 7.15 3.23
C GLU A 134 0.06 6.34 4.52
N ASP A 135 0.30 5.03 4.41
CA ASP A 135 0.48 4.14 5.56
C ASP A 135 1.69 4.58 6.44
N LEU A 136 2.79 5.03 5.83
CA LEU A 136 3.96 5.53 6.56
C LEU A 136 3.70 6.86 7.27
N LEU A 137 2.95 7.78 6.66
CA LEU A 137 2.56 9.04 7.30
C LEU A 137 1.61 8.80 8.47
N GLU A 138 0.60 7.93 8.31
CA GLU A 138 -0.29 7.53 9.39
C GLU A 138 0.47 6.90 10.56
N ALA A 139 1.41 6.00 10.26
CA ALA A 139 2.28 5.42 11.28
C ALA A 139 3.14 6.49 11.98
N ALA A 140 3.72 7.42 11.24
CA ALA A 140 4.52 8.50 11.81
C ALA A 140 3.67 9.42 12.71
N GLU A 141 2.47 9.79 12.30
CA GLU A 141 1.53 10.57 13.12
C GLU A 141 1.18 9.85 14.42
N THR A 142 0.89 8.54 14.34
CA THR A 142 0.57 7.71 15.50
C THR A 142 1.77 7.62 16.47
N THR A 143 2.99 7.48 15.94
CA THR A 143 4.19 7.48 16.79
C THR A 143 4.45 8.85 17.44
N LEU A 144 4.14 9.95 16.77
CA LEU A 144 4.23 11.30 17.33
C LEU A 144 3.22 11.50 18.46
N ALA A 145 1.97 11.05 18.29
CA ALA A 145 0.95 11.11 19.35
C ALA A 145 1.36 10.31 20.59
N LEU A 146 1.90 9.11 20.40
CA LEU A 146 2.45 8.31 21.52
C LEU A 146 3.59 9.05 22.21
N ARG A 147 4.52 9.63 21.44
CA ARG A 147 5.65 10.39 21.99
C ARG A 147 5.19 11.59 22.81
N GLU A 148 4.18 12.31 22.35
CA GLU A 148 3.57 13.45 23.06
C GLU A 148 3.00 12.98 24.39
N SER A 149 2.16 11.93 24.40
CA SER A 149 1.60 11.35 25.62
C SER A 149 2.65 10.93 26.63
N LEU A 150 3.76 10.32 26.16
CA LEU A 150 4.89 9.94 27.01
C LEU A 150 5.60 11.16 27.60
N LEU A 151 5.76 12.25 26.86
CA LEU A 151 6.38 13.50 27.31
C LEU A 151 5.50 14.24 28.31
N GLU A 152 4.17 14.29 28.07
CA GLU A 152 3.21 14.88 29.02
C GLU A 152 3.25 14.14 30.37
N ALA A 153 3.15 12.81 30.34
CA ALA A 153 3.24 11.99 31.54
C ALA A 153 4.62 12.13 32.21
N ALA A 154 5.70 12.24 31.44
CA ALA A 154 7.04 12.48 31.99
C ALA A 154 7.13 13.83 32.70
N ALA A 155 6.50 14.87 32.16
CA ALA A 155 6.50 16.22 32.76
C ALA A 155 5.73 16.23 34.10
N GLU A 156 4.61 15.52 34.22
CA GLU A 156 3.84 15.40 35.46
C GLU A 156 4.59 14.64 36.56
N HIS A 157 5.52 13.76 36.19
CA HIS A 157 6.20 12.85 37.10
C HIS A 157 7.71 13.12 37.26
N THR A 158 8.17 14.35 37.01
CA THR A 158 9.60 14.72 37.15
C THR A 158 10.13 14.51 38.55
N GLU A 159 9.33 14.68 39.59
CA GLU A 159 9.71 14.54 40.99
C GLU A 159 9.23 13.20 41.61
N THR A 160 8.54 12.35 40.87
CA THR A 160 8.04 11.06 41.34
C THR A 160 9.18 10.05 41.33
N VAL A 161 9.73 9.79 42.51
CA VAL A 161 10.87 8.88 42.71
C VAL A 161 10.45 7.43 42.52
N MET A 162 11.23 6.66 41.75
CA MET A 162 11.09 5.22 41.61
C MET A 162 12.46 4.53 41.70
N ALA A 163 12.47 3.21 41.99
CA ALA A 163 13.68 2.41 41.82
C ALA A 163 13.93 2.17 40.33
N GLY A 164 15.15 2.41 39.86
CA GLY A 164 15.62 1.87 38.61
C GLY A 164 15.98 0.40 38.77
N TYR A 165 15.90 -0.34 37.66
CA TYR A 165 16.14 -1.78 37.65
C TYR A 165 17.23 -2.17 36.66
N THR A 166 18.08 -3.11 37.05
CA THR A 166 18.92 -3.91 36.16
C THR A 166 18.79 -5.38 36.55
N HIS A 167 18.69 -6.28 35.59
CA HIS A 167 18.51 -7.71 35.84
C HIS A 167 17.29 -8.01 36.74
N LEU A 168 16.24 -7.24 36.64
CA LEU A 168 15.02 -7.29 37.47
C LEU A 168 15.30 -7.07 38.99
N GLN A 169 16.47 -6.51 39.35
CA GLN A 169 16.82 -6.15 40.71
C GLN A 169 16.81 -4.63 40.89
N PRO A 170 16.31 -4.13 42.03
CA PRO A 170 16.41 -2.73 42.38
C PRO A 170 17.84 -2.23 42.30
N ALA A 171 18.05 -1.09 41.65
CA ALA A 171 19.35 -0.48 41.46
C ALA A 171 19.35 0.99 41.93
N GLN A 172 19.76 1.93 41.12
CA GLN A 172 19.79 3.34 41.49
C GLN A 172 18.37 3.94 41.53
N PRO A 173 18.11 4.92 42.42
CA PRO A 173 16.89 5.71 42.35
C PRO A 173 16.88 6.56 41.07
N THR A 174 15.71 6.69 40.50
CA THR A 174 15.42 7.53 39.35
C THR A 174 14.03 8.18 39.53
N THR A 175 13.50 8.82 38.49
CA THR A 175 12.12 9.31 38.48
C THR A 175 11.31 8.66 37.39
N VAL A 176 10.00 8.60 37.57
CA VAL A 176 9.07 8.14 36.55
C VAL A 176 9.19 9.00 35.30
N GLY A 177 9.35 10.33 35.45
CA GLY A 177 9.56 11.25 34.34
C GLY A 177 10.80 10.91 33.51
N HIS A 178 11.95 10.58 34.18
CA HIS A 178 13.17 10.15 33.49
C HIS A 178 12.98 8.82 32.74
N TYR A 179 12.29 7.88 33.35
CA TYR A 179 11.95 6.59 32.72
C TYR A 179 11.09 6.79 31.46
N LEU A 180 9.98 7.53 31.54
CA LEU A 180 9.09 7.79 30.39
C LEU A 180 9.77 8.58 29.29
N ALA A 181 10.60 9.57 29.64
CA ALA A 181 11.40 10.34 28.67
C ALA A 181 12.37 9.46 27.86
N SER A 182 12.85 8.34 28.43
CA SER A 182 13.69 7.40 27.71
C SER A 182 12.95 6.70 26.57
N TYR A 183 11.69 6.31 26.78
CA TYR A 183 10.83 5.77 25.73
C TYR A 183 10.40 6.83 24.72
N ALA A 184 10.08 8.06 25.16
CA ALA A 184 9.81 9.17 24.26
C ALA A 184 10.99 9.45 23.30
N ALA A 185 12.22 9.31 23.79
CA ALA A 185 13.42 9.42 22.94
C ALA A 185 13.57 8.24 21.97
N ALA A 186 13.23 7.01 22.37
CA ALA A 186 13.24 5.83 21.49
C ALA A 186 12.18 5.97 20.39
N VAL A 187 10.95 6.31 20.75
CA VAL A 187 9.84 6.56 19.78
C VAL A 187 10.21 7.67 18.79
N GLY A 188 10.87 8.76 19.26
CA GLY A 188 11.34 9.81 18.36
C GLY A 188 12.35 9.32 17.31
N ARG A 189 13.20 8.36 17.64
CA ARG A 189 14.10 7.72 16.67
C ARG A 189 13.35 6.79 15.71
N ASP A 190 12.31 6.13 16.20
CA ASP A 190 11.47 5.27 15.35
C ASP A 190 10.67 6.10 14.36
N THR A 191 10.08 7.23 14.78
CA THR A 191 9.43 8.21 13.88
C THR A 191 10.38 8.68 12.78
N ALA A 192 11.64 9.01 13.14
CA ALA A 192 12.63 9.43 12.15
C ALA A 192 12.91 8.34 11.11
N ARG A 193 12.98 7.05 11.51
CA ARG A 193 13.15 5.93 10.58
C ARG A 193 11.96 5.78 9.62
N LEU A 194 10.73 5.97 10.11
CA LEU A 194 9.53 5.91 9.25
C LEU A 194 9.53 7.06 8.24
N LEU A 195 9.92 8.27 8.64
CA LEU A 195 10.04 9.40 7.73
C LEU A 195 11.19 9.22 6.71
N ASP A 196 12.30 8.62 7.11
CA ASP A 196 13.38 8.26 6.20
C ASP A 196 12.93 7.19 5.17
N ALA A 197 12.12 6.21 5.58
CA ALA A 197 11.51 5.23 4.68
C ALA A 197 10.48 5.87 3.74
N TYR A 198 9.69 6.84 4.24
CA TYR A 198 8.77 7.64 3.43
C TYR A 198 9.53 8.38 2.31
N ASP A 199 10.62 9.08 2.63
CA ASP A 199 11.42 9.81 1.63
C ASP A 199 11.90 8.89 0.50
N ARG A 200 12.39 7.69 0.80
CA ARG A 200 12.82 6.72 -0.21
C ARG A 200 11.67 6.06 -0.97
N THR A 201 10.49 5.96 -0.35
CA THR A 201 9.27 5.50 -1.02
C THR A 201 8.72 6.56 -1.97
N ASN A 202 8.93 7.86 -1.69
CA ASN A 202 8.35 9.00 -2.40
C ASN A 202 9.06 9.32 -3.72
N ALA A 203 9.17 8.29 -4.58
CA ALA A 203 9.72 8.39 -5.93
C ALA A 203 8.85 7.57 -6.89
N SER A 204 8.37 8.20 -7.99
CA SER A 204 7.50 7.57 -8.97
C SER A 204 8.27 6.63 -9.90
N PRO A 205 7.88 5.34 -9.98
CA PRO A 205 8.43 4.41 -10.96
C PRO A 205 7.68 4.44 -12.30
N LEU A 206 6.52 5.12 -12.40
CA LEU A 206 5.66 5.11 -13.59
C LEU A 206 6.41 5.59 -14.82
N GLY A 207 6.17 4.92 -15.96
CA GLY A 207 6.87 5.15 -17.23
C GLY A 207 8.16 4.34 -17.39
N GLY A 208 8.53 3.52 -16.37
CA GLY A 208 9.56 2.47 -16.55
C GLY A 208 9.10 1.35 -17.49
N ALA A 209 7.80 1.26 -17.74
CA ALA A 209 7.13 0.21 -18.49
C ALA A 209 7.51 -1.20 -17.99
N ALA A 210 7.75 -2.17 -18.88
CA ALA A 210 8.12 -3.51 -18.44
C ALA A 210 9.47 -3.54 -17.69
N PHE A 211 10.48 -2.81 -18.20
CA PHE A 211 11.82 -2.63 -17.59
C PHE A 211 12.77 -1.73 -18.42
N ALA A 212 12.38 -1.36 -19.64
CA ALA A 212 13.25 -0.66 -20.60
C ALA A 212 12.67 0.67 -21.09
N GLY A 213 11.64 1.18 -20.44
CA GLY A 213 10.91 2.36 -20.88
C GLY A 213 10.01 2.07 -22.09
N THR A 214 9.58 3.10 -22.77
CA THR A 214 8.66 3.07 -23.88
C THR A 214 9.11 4.01 -25.02
N PRO A 215 8.79 3.74 -26.28
CA PRO A 215 9.08 4.65 -27.39
C PRO A 215 8.09 5.82 -27.50
N PHE A 216 7.03 5.84 -26.71
CA PHE A 216 6.09 6.97 -26.66
C PHE A 216 6.73 8.15 -25.91
N ASP A 217 6.38 9.36 -26.32
CA ASP A 217 6.85 10.60 -25.69
C ASP A 217 6.00 10.92 -24.45
N ILE A 218 6.16 10.10 -23.42
CA ILE A 218 5.47 10.26 -22.12
C ILE A 218 6.20 11.24 -21.22
N ASP A 219 5.46 11.97 -20.39
CA ASP A 219 5.99 12.87 -19.38
C ASP A 219 5.92 12.22 -17.99
N ARG A 220 7.03 11.60 -17.55
CA ARG A 220 7.15 10.93 -16.26
C ARG A 220 7.16 11.90 -15.08
N GLU A 221 7.69 13.11 -15.27
CA GLU A 221 7.68 14.16 -14.26
C GLU A 221 6.26 14.65 -14.02
N ARG A 222 5.47 14.80 -15.10
CA ARG A 222 4.07 15.19 -15.00
C ARG A 222 3.22 14.15 -14.25
N THR A 223 3.40 12.86 -14.50
CA THR A 223 2.70 11.82 -13.76
C THR A 223 3.13 11.79 -12.29
N ALA A 224 4.43 12.00 -12.00
CA ALA A 224 4.92 12.10 -10.63
C ALA A 224 4.29 13.29 -9.89
N GLU A 225 4.20 14.47 -10.54
CA GLU A 225 3.55 15.67 -9.99
C GLU A 225 2.07 15.42 -9.68
N LEU A 226 1.31 14.85 -10.63
CA LEU A 226 -0.11 14.54 -10.47
C LEU A 226 -0.38 13.57 -9.31
N LEU A 227 0.56 12.65 -9.04
CA LEU A 227 0.50 11.69 -7.95
C LEU A 227 1.15 12.20 -6.65
N GLY A 228 1.72 13.41 -6.65
CA GLY A 228 2.38 14.01 -5.49
C GLY A 228 3.65 13.27 -5.08
N PHE A 229 4.39 12.67 -6.02
CA PHE A 229 5.74 12.17 -5.78
C PHE A 229 6.76 13.31 -5.92
N ASP A 230 7.80 13.30 -5.09
CA ASP A 230 8.85 14.33 -5.11
C ASP A 230 9.83 14.18 -6.26
N ARG A 231 9.95 12.97 -6.81
CA ARG A 231 10.91 12.63 -7.87
C ARG A 231 10.49 11.40 -8.66
N VAL A 232 11.20 11.15 -9.75
CA VAL A 232 11.05 9.96 -10.60
C VAL A 232 12.20 8.99 -10.31
N VAL A 233 11.96 7.69 -10.40
CA VAL A 233 13.02 6.66 -10.41
C VAL A 233 13.63 6.64 -11.81
N ASP A 234 14.88 7.10 -11.97
CA ASP A 234 15.51 7.33 -13.27
C ASP A 234 15.65 6.08 -14.12
N ASN A 235 16.13 4.99 -13.52
CA ASN A 235 16.38 3.75 -14.25
C ASN A 235 15.09 2.93 -14.37
N ALA A 236 14.65 2.63 -15.60
CA ALA A 236 13.41 1.92 -15.87
C ALA A 236 13.39 0.49 -15.29
N MET A 237 14.54 -0.19 -15.25
CA MET A 237 14.63 -1.54 -14.69
C MET A 237 14.50 -1.51 -13.17
N ASP A 238 15.14 -0.54 -12.51
CA ASP A 238 14.98 -0.29 -11.08
C ASP A 238 13.54 0.11 -10.74
N ALA A 239 12.95 1.01 -11.51
CA ALA A 239 11.57 1.46 -11.37
C ALA A 239 10.57 0.30 -11.37
N ALA A 240 10.70 -0.64 -12.30
CA ALA A 240 9.79 -1.78 -12.43
C ALA A 240 10.04 -2.88 -11.37
N SER A 241 11.28 -3.07 -10.90
CA SER A 241 11.66 -4.26 -10.14
C SER A 241 11.93 -4.02 -8.64
N ALA A 242 12.35 -2.81 -8.24
CA ALA A 242 12.72 -2.54 -6.85
C ALA A 242 11.54 -2.73 -5.88
N ARG A 243 11.83 -3.41 -4.75
CA ARG A 243 10.89 -3.64 -3.64
C ARG A 243 11.58 -3.46 -2.27
N ASP A 244 12.81 -2.97 -2.25
CA ASP A 244 13.61 -2.71 -1.06
C ASP A 244 12.97 -1.64 -0.14
N PHE A 245 12.26 -0.67 -0.72
CA PHE A 245 11.48 0.32 0.02
C PHE A 245 10.39 -0.32 0.92
N LEU A 246 9.76 -1.44 0.49
CA LEU A 246 8.82 -2.22 1.31
C LEU A 246 9.55 -2.89 2.49
N ALA A 247 10.72 -3.48 2.22
CA ALA A 247 11.52 -4.13 3.25
C ALA A 247 11.99 -3.10 4.29
N GLU A 248 12.39 -1.90 3.84
CA GLU A 248 12.80 -0.81 4.72
C GLU A 248 11.64 -0.31 5.60
N ALA A 249 10.48 -0.03 5.02
CA ALA A 249 9.27 0.34 5.76
C ALA A 249 8.90 -0.70 6.82
N THR A 250 8.90 -1.98 6.43
CA THR A 250 8.61 -3.10 7.33
C THR A 250 9.65 -3.21 8.44
N ALA A 251 10.94 -3.00 8.14
CA ALA A 251 12.00 -3.00 9.15
C ALA A 251 11.83 -1.84 10.14
N GLY A 252 11.46 -0.64 9.67
CA GLY A 252 11.14 0.51 10.51
C GLY A 252 10.00 0.21 11.49
N LEU A 253 8.92 -0.37 11.01
CA LEU A 253 7.77 -0.78 11.83
C LEU A 253 8.14 -1.89 12.81
N ALA A 254 8.96 -2.87 12.42
CA ALA A 254 9.43 -3.94 13.30
C ALA A 254 10.31 -3.40 14.45
N ILE A 255 11.16 -2.41 14.18
CA ILE A 255 11.96 -1.73 15.21
C ILE A 255 11.03 -1.00 16.19
N HIS A 256 10.03 -0.27 15.68
CA HIS A 256 9.04 0.39 16.52
C HIS A 256 8.26 -0.61 17.39
N ALA A 257 7.80 -1.71 16.82
CA ALA A 257 7.13 -2.78 17.55
C ALA A 257 8.02 -3.34 18.70
N THR A 258 9.35 -3.40 18.48
CA THR A 258 10.30 -3.79 19.53
C THR A 258 10.36 -2.75 20.66
N THR A 259 10.31 -1.44 20.33
CA THR A 259 10.22 -0.37 21.34
C THR A 259 8.94 -0.48 22.16
N LEU A 260 7.79 -0.70 21.51
CA LEU A 260 6.49 -0.90 22.17
C LEU A 260 6.49 -2.14 23.05
N SER A 261 7.04 -3.25 22.57
CA SER A 261 7.17 -4.48 23.34
C SER A 261 7.97 -4.28 24.64
N GLY A 262 9.06 -3.51 24.57
CA GLY A 262 9.85 -3.18 25.76
C GLY A 262 9.07 -2.36 26.78
N LEU A 263 8.32 -1.35 26.34
CA LEU A 263 7.46 -0.54 27.21
C LEU A 263 6.35 -1.39 27.85
N ALA A 264 5.68 -2.22 27.07
CA ALA A 264 4.63 -3.12 27.55
C ALA A 264 5.14 -4.12 28.58
N GLU A 265 6.31 -4.74 28.33
CA GLU A 265 6.95 -5.66 29.27
C GLU A 265 7.28 -4.98 30.60
N ASP A 266 7.84 -3.77 30.56
CA ASP A 266 8.13 -2.98 31.75
C ASP A 266 6.85 -2.64 32.54
N ILE A 267 5.75 -2.29 31.89
CA ILE A 267 4.46 -2.03 32.53
C ILE A 267 3.94 -3.29 33.24
N VAL A 268 4.04 -4.48 32.63
CA VAL A 268 3.69 -5.76 33.28
C VAL A 268 4.51 -5.98 34.50
N VAL A 269 5.82 -5.75 34.44
CA VAL A 269 6.72 -5.88 35.61
C VAL A 269 6.38 -4.87 36.71
N PHE A 270 6.12 -3.62 36.35
CA PHE A 270 5.78 -2.55 37.29
C PHE A 270 4.39 -2.75 37.94
N ALA A 271 3.42 -3.28 37.19
CA ALA A 271 2.13 -3.69 37.74
C ALA A 271 2.28 -4.82 38.75
N ASN A 272 3.11 -5.81 38.48
CA ASN A 272 3.43 -6.89 39.43
C ASN A 272 4.12 -6.37 40.68
N LYS A 273 4.95 -5.31 40.58
CA LYS A 273 5.64 -4.67 41.72
C LYS A 273 4.73 -3.69 42.48
N GLY A 274 3.53 -3.37 41.95
CA GLY A 274 2.60 -2.41 42.54
C GLY A 274 3.01 -0.95 42.37
N TYR A 275 3.83 -0.62 41.37
CA TYR A 275 4.20 0.75 41.05
C TYR A 275 3.19 1.42 40.14
N VAL A 276 2.50 0.65 39.29
CA VAL A 276 1.44 1.09 38.40
C VAL A 276 0.22 0.19 38.61
N ASP A 277 -0.97 0.76 38.40
CA ASP A 277 -2.22 0.02 38.31
C ASP A 277 -2.90 0.40 37.01
N LEU A 278 -3.26 -0.58 36.19
CA LEU A 278 -3.98 -0.35 34.94
C LEU A 278 -5.46 -0.18 35.23
N SER A 279 -6.12 0.70 34.48
CA SER A 279 -7.58 0.82 34.51
C SER A 279 -8.23 -0.53 34.13
N ASP A 280 -9.41 -0.80 34.71
CA ASP A 280 -10.19 -2.00 34.37
C ASP A 280 -10.58 -2.04 32.90
N ASP A 281 -10.72 -0.87 32.26
CA ASP A 281 -11.01 -0.75 30.82
C ASP A 281 -9.87 -1.28 29.92
N TYR A 282 -8.65 -1.34 30.45
CA TYR A 282 -7.43 -1.80 29.76
C TYR A 282 -6.82 -3.04 30.43
N SER A 283 -7.66 -3.90 31.00
CA SER A 283 -7.20 -5.10 31.68
C SER A 283 -8.12 -6.26 31.40
N SER A 284 -7.58 -7.45 31.26
CA SER A 284 -8.39 -8.66 31.22
C SER A 284 -8.48 -9.33 32.58
N THR A 285 -9.47 -10.19 32.75
CA THR A 285 -9.66 -10.97 33.99
C THR A 285 -9.50 -12.45 33.71
N SER A 286 -9.10 -13.19 34.75
CA SER A 286 -9.07 -14.64 34.68
C SER A 286 -10.48 -15.23 34.65
N SER A 287 -10.73 -16.19 33.77
CA SER A 287 -12.02 -16.91 33.68
C SER A 287 -12.35 -17.73 34.92
N ILE A 288 -11.33 -18.13 35.70
CA ILE A 288 -11.48 -18.97 36.90
C ILE A 288 -11.25 -18.20 38.18
N MET A 289 -10.55 -17.06 38.11
CA MET A 289 -10.21 -16.23 39.28
C MET A 289 -10.67 -14.77 39.01
N PRO A 290 -11.94 -14.45 39.30
CA PRO A 290 -12.49 -13.14 38.95
C PRO A 290 -11.81 -11.94 39.59
N GLN A 291 -11.11 -12.14 40.71
CA GLN A 291 -10.31 -11.12 41.39
C GLN A 291 -8.93 -10.87 40.73
N LYS A 292 -8.53 -11.72 39.76
CA LYS A 292 -7.24 -11.60 39.09
C LYS A 292 -7.36 -10.65 37.90
N LYS A 293 -6.66 -9.53 38.00
CA LYS A 293 -6.52 -8.54 36.92
C LYS A 293 -5.22 -8.80 36.17
N ASN A 294 -5.31 -8.90 34.86
CA ASN A 294 -4.16 -9.14 33.99
C ASN A 294 -3.83 -7.83 33.23
N PRO A 295 -2.61 -7.32 33.34
CA PRO A 295 -2.16 -6.15 32.57
C PRO A 295 -1.63 -6.58 31.19
N ASP A 296 -2.51 -7.13 30.35
CA ASP A 296 -2.16 -7.82 29.11
C ASP A 296 -2.76 -7.19 27.85
N THR A 297 -3.21 -5.94 27.90
CA THR A 297 -3.72 -5.17 26.77
C THR A 297 -2.80 -4.04 26.35
#